data_d4da6b90e9316bbc703ece611d23a9ec
#
_entry.id   d4da6b90e9316bbc703ece611d23a9ec
#
_cell.length_a   1.000
_cell.length_b   1.000
_cell.length_c   1.000
_cell.angle_alpha   90.00
_cell.angle_beta   90.00
_cell.angle_gamma   90.00
#
_symmetry.space_group_name_H-M   'P 1'
#
loop_
_entity.id
_entity.type
_entity.pdbx_description
1 polymer ?
#
loop_
_entity_poly.entity_id
_entity_poly.type
_entity_poly.pdbx_seq_one_letter_code
_entity_poly.pdbx_strand_id
1 'polypeptide(L)'
;MQDDIKSKKKLLLATIENIDQEGRGVAHIDGKAIFVEGALQGELVECESYVKKPSYEIAFTDRVIRQSNLRVKPKCDHFSRCGGCSMQHFEFHAQIAAKQRVFENTLSRIGKVKAETILTPLAGPSWHYRYKGRLRVKFVVKKNKALVGFN
;
A
#
# COMPACT_ATOMS: atom_id res chain seq x y z
N MET A 1 -23.73 33.72 0.64
CA MET A 1 -23.00 33.26 1.83
C MET A 1 -23.29 31.75 1.91
N GLN A 2 -22.41 30.94 1.33
CA GLN A 2 -22.40 29.48 1.48
C GLN A 2 -21.15 29.17 2.26
N ASP A 3 -21.32 28.93 3.56
CA ASP A 3 -20.26 28.48 4.43
C ASP A 3 -19.90 27.05 4.05
N ASP A 4 -18.77 26.90 3.33
CA ASP A 4 -18.05 25.65 3.16
C ASP A 4 -17.61 25.12 4.53
N ILE A 5 -18.44 24.32 5.16
CA ILE A 5 -18.04 23.47 6.28
C ILE A 5 -17.09 22.41 5.71
N LYS A 6 -15.82 22.78 5.53
CA LYS A 6 -14.72 21.81 5.41
C LYS A 6 -14.69 21.04 6.73
N SER A 7 -15.31 19.86 6.77
CA SER A 7 -15.14 18.94 7.88
C SER A 7 -13.63 18.80 8.11
N LYS A 8 -13.14 19.17 9.30
CA LYS A 8 -11.73 18.99 9.66
C LYS A 8 -11.37 17.53 9.47
N LYS A 9 -10.55 17.23 8.46
CA LYS A 9 -10.00 15.89 8.25
C LYS A 9 -9.34 15.45 9.55
N LYS A 10 -9.80 14.34 10.12
CA LYS A 10 -9.18 13.77 11.31
C LYS A 10 -7.99 12.93 10.85
N LEU A 11 -6.80 13.50 10.90
CA LEU A 11 -5.57 12.78 10.65
C LEU A 11 -5.21 11.92 11.87
N LEU A 12 -4.75 10.72 11.60
CA LEU A 12 -4.23 9.79 12.59
C LEU A 12 -2.71 9.75 12.46
N LEU A 13 -2.01 9.71 13.59
CA LEU A 13 -0.57 9.47 13.63
C LEU A 13 -0.33 7.98 13.85
N ALA A 14 0.36 7.32 12.93
CA ALA A 14 0.57 5.88 12.94
C ALA A 14 2.05 5.53 12.78
N THR A 15 2.56 4.68 13.68
CA THR A 15 3.85 4.00 13.51
C THR A 15 3.59 2.68 12.80
N ILE A 16 4.22 2.48 11.66
CA ILE A 16 4.01 1.31 10.82
C ILE A 16 4.87 0.15 11.32
N GLU A 17 4.21 -0.90 11.77
CA GLU A 17 4.83 -2.07 12.40
C GLU A 17 5.22 -3.14 11.39
N ASN A 18 4.42 -3.28 10.32
CA ASN A 18 4.59 -4.33 9.32
C ASN A 18 4.02 -3.91 7.96
N ILE A 19 4.14 -4.82 6.96
CA ILE A 19 3.51 -4.70 5.63
C ILE A 19 2.59 -5.91 5.44
N ASP A 20 1.38 -5.68 4.92
CA ASP A 20 0.45 -6.74 4.56
C ASP A 20 0.69 -7.30 3.15
N GLN A 21 -0.13 -8.28 2.76
CA GLN A 21 -0.07 -8.94 1.45
C GLN A 21 -0.38 -8.01 0.26
N GLU A 22 -1.08 -6.90 0.51
CA GLU A 22 -1.42 -5.90 -0.52
C GLU A 22 -0.38 -4.78 -0.62
N GLY A 23 0.65 -4.82 0.24
CA GLY A 23 1.71 -3.82 0.30
C GLY A 23 1.33 -2.58 1.10
N ARG A 24 0.31 -2.68 1.96
CA ARG A 24 -0.09 -1.59 2.88
C ARG A 24 0.68 -1.71 4.19
N GLY A 25 1.04 -0.58 4.77
CA GLY A 25 1.56 -0.52 6.13
C GLY A 25 0.49 -0.96 7.14
N VAL A 26 0.90 -1.71 8.15
CA VAL A 26 0.03 -2.13 9.26
C VAL A 26 0.46 -1.41 10.51
N ALA A 27 -0.49 -0.78 11.18
CA ALA A 27 -0.32 -0.14 12.48
C ALA A 27 -1.48 -0.52 13.42
N HIS A 28 -1.30 -0.34 14.72
CA HIS A 28 -2.37 -0.46 15.70
C HIS A 28 -2.52 0.85 16.46
N ILE A 29 -3.76 1.35 16.54
CA ILE A 29 -4.12 2.54 17.31
C ILE A 29 -5.30 2.15 18.21
N ASP A 30 -5.14 2.32 19.51
CA ASP A 30 -6.15 1.96 20.53
C ASP A 30 -6.65 0.50 20.37
N GLY A 31 -5.74 -0.43 20.05
CA GLY A 31 -6.05 -1.86 19.87
C GLY A 31 -6.71 -2.21 18.53
N LYS A 32 -6.92 -1.23 17.64
CA LYS A 32 -7.55 -1.42 16.34
C LYS A 32 -6.50 -1.41 15.22
N ALA A 33 -6.59 -2.38 14.30
CA ALA A 33 -5.69 -2.46 13.16
C ALA A 33 -6.02 -1.35 12.14
N ILE A 34 -4.98 -0.66 11.67
CA ILE A 34 -5.05 0.35 10.60
C ILE A 34 -4.16 -0.10 9.44
N PHE A 35 -4.75 -0.28 8.27
CA PHE A 35 -4.04 -0.58 7.02
C PHE A 35 -3.80 0.71 6.26
N VAL A 36 -2.54 1.10 6.10
CA VAL A 36 -2.16 2.41 5.56
C VAL A 36 -1.52 2.26 4.18
N GLU A 37 -2.23 2.69 3.16
CA GLU A 37 -1.71 2.71 1.78
C GLU A 37 -0.57 3.73 1.65
N GLY A 38 0.49 3.33 0.94
CA GLY A 38 1.65 4.19 0.69
C GLY A 38 2.61 4.34 1.86
N ALA A 39 2.42 3.62 2.97
CA ALA A 39 3.32 3.62 4.13
C ALA A 39 4.18 2.35 4.17
N LEU A 40 5.39 2.45 4.69
CA LEU A 40 6.36 1.36 4.82
C LEU A 40 6.68 1.05 6.28
N GLN A 41 7.07 -0.19 6.54
CA GLN A 41 7.48 -0.62 7.88
C GLN A 41 8.58 0.29 8.46
N GLY A 42 8.43 0.65 9.74
CA GLY A 42 9.34 1.53 10.47
C GLY A 42 9.08 3.03 10.28
N GLU A 43 8.13 3.41 9.42
CA GLU A 43 7.77 4.81 9.23
C GLU A 43 6.83 5.31 10.32
N LEU A 44 6.90 6.61 10.59
CA LEU A 44 5.89 7.36 11.30
C LEU A 44 5.16 8.23 10.26
N VAL A 45 3.85 8.06 10.16
CA VAL A 45 3.04 8.73 9.13
C VAL A 45 1.81 9.41 9.73
N GLU A 46 1.40 10.50 9.11
CA GLU A 46 0.03 11.00 9.24
C GLU A 46 -0.81 10.36 8.14
N CYS A 47 -1.96 9.81 8.51
CA CYS A 47 -2.84 9.12 7.58
C CYS A 47 -4.30 9.50 7.79
N GLU A 48 -5.10 9.39 6.74
CA GLU A 48 -6.53 9.66 6.74
C GLU A 48 -7.31 8.39 6.43
N SER A 49 -8.17 7.96 7.37
CA SER A 49 -9.02 6.78 7.19
C SER A 49 -10.19 7.11 6.28
N TYR A 50 -10.37 6.29 5.24
CA TYR A 50 -11.50 6.36 4.30
C TYR A 50 -12.43 5.15 4.39
N VAL A 51 -11.99 4.04 4.99
CA VAL A 51 -12.84 2.91 5.38
C VAL A 51 -12.73 2.69 6.87
N LYS A 52 -13.88 2.68 7.57
CA LYS A 52 -13.94 2.43 9.01
C LYS A 52 -14.85 1.25 9.29
N LYS A 53 -14.28 0.17 9.86
CA LYS A 53 -14.98 -1.01 10.32
C LYS A 53 -14.79 -1.17 11.83
N PRO A 54 -15.61 -1.94 12.53
CA PRO A 54 -15.43 -2.16 13.97
C PRO A 54 -14.03 -2.68 14.33
N SER A 55 -13.48 -3.64 13.56
CA SER A 55 -12.22 -4.33 13.84
C SER A 55 -11.01 -3.74 13.14
N TYR A 56 -11.18 -2.93 12.09
CA TYR A 56 -10.06 -2.33 11.35
C TYR A 56 -10.45 -1.05 10.64
N GLU A 57 -9.44 -0.28 10.20
CA GLU A 57 -9.60 0.85 9.29
C GLU A 57 -8.67 0.71 8.09
N ILE A 58 -9.04 1.34 6.96
CA ILE A 58 -8.13 1.52 5.83
C ILE A 58 -7.93 3.02 5.65
N ALA A 59 -6.67 3.41 5.56
CA ALA A 59 -6.24 4.79 5.45
C ALA A 59 -5.27 4.96 4.28
N PHE A 60 -5.12 6.17 3.78
CA PHE A 60 -4.00 6.52 2.91
C PHE A 60 -3.03 7.45 3.65
N THR A 61 -1.76 7.37 3.30
CA THR A 61 -0.72 8.24 3.84
C THR A 61 -0.93 9.66 3.33
N ASP A 62 -1.15 10.60 4.24
CA ASP A 62 -1.17 12.04 3.93
C ASP A 62 0.26 12.59 3.90
N ARG A 63 1.04 12.30 4.96
CA ARG A 63 2.42 12.74 5.10
C ARG A 63 3.29 11.71 5.83
N VAL A 64 4.51 11.51 5.36
CA VAL A 64 5.54 10.74 6.07
C VAL A 64 6.35 11.69 6.96
N ILE A 65 6.27 11.47 8.28
CA ILE A 65 6.96 12.26 9.30
C ILE A 65 8.39 11.75 9.47
N ARG A 66 8.54 10.44 9.62
CA ARG A 66 9.82 9.76 9.71
C ARG A 66 9.87 8.67 8.65
N GLN A 67 10.78 8.83 7.70
CA GLN A 67 10.92 7.96 6.55
C GLN A 67 11.73 6.71 6.88
N SER A 68 11.36 5.58 6.32
CA SER A 68 12.18 4.36 6.28
C SER A 68 13.37 4.56 5.32
N ASN A 69 14.53 4.00 5.66
CA ASN A 69 15.68 3.93 4.77
C ASN A 69 15.46 3.04 3.52
N LEU A 70 14.40 2.24 3.53
CA LEU A 70 13.97 1.40 2.41
C LEU A 70 13.00 2.12 1.47
N ARG A 71 12.62 3.37 1.77
CA ARG A 71 11.78 4.16 0.87
C ARG A 71 12.59 4.73 -0.27
N VAL A 72 12.10 4.52 -1.48
CA VAL A 72 12.68 5.06 -2.71
C VAL A 72 11.67 5.95 -3.44
N LYS A 73 12.17 6.87 -4.25
CA LYS A 73 11.30 7.67 -5.13
C LYS A 73 10.74 6.78 -6.22
N PRO A 74 9.40 6.69 -6.36
CA PRO A 74 8.78 5.96 -7.47
C PRO A 74 9.24 6.50 -8.83
N LYS A 75 9.53 5.62 -9.78
CA LYS A 75 9.94 6.02 -11.14
C LYS A 75 8.76 6.50 -12.00
N CYS A 76 7.54 6.07 -11.68
CA CYS A 76 6.34 6.41 -12.43
C CYS A 76 5.64 7.61 -11.80
N ASP A 77 5.43 8.67 -12.58
CA ASP A 77 4.73 9.88 -12.13
C ASP A 77 3.24 9.65 -11.81
N HIS A 78 2.69 8.52 -12.28
CA HIS A 78 1.30 8.11 -12.01
C HIS A 78 1.18 7.17 -10.80
N PHE A 79 2.27 6.86 -10.11
CA PHE A 79 2.22 6.08 -8.89
C PHE A 79 1.28 6.74 -7.86
N SER A 80 0.56 5.97 -7.08
CA SER A 80 -0.51 6.39 -6.15
C SER A 80 -1.83 6.86 -6.79
N ARG A 81 -1.89 7.09 -8.11
CA ARG A 81 -3.14 7.49 -8.79
C ARG A 81 -3.70 6.42 -9.72
N CYS A 82 -2.81 5.63 -10.30
CA CYS A 82 -3.12 4.70 -11.39
C CYS A 82 -3.68 3.36 -10.90
N GLY A 83 -3.46 2.95 -9.66
CA GLY A 83 -3.88 1.63 -9.15
C GLY A 83 -3.09 0.43 -9.70
N GLY A 84 -2.22 0.61 -10.68
CA GLY A 84 -1.46 -0.49 -11.31
C GLY A 84 -0.30 -1.03 -10.48
N CYS A 85 0.16 -0.29 -9.48
CA CYS A 85 1.31 -0.63 -8.64
C CYS A 85 1.09 -0.16 -7.20
N SER A 86 1.39 -1.02 -6.24
CA SER A 86 1.26 -0.69 -4.81
C SER A 86 2.59 -0.44 -4.10
N MET A 87 3.73 -0.88 -4.66
CA MET A 87 5.00 -0.93 -3.93
C MET A 87 6.18 -0.23 -4.62
N GLN A 88 5.97 0.67 -5.61
CA GLN A 88 7.09 1.35 -6.29
C GLN A 88 7.92 2.26 -5.39
N HIS A 89 7.36 2.70 -4.26
CA HIS A 89 8.04 3.52 -3.25
C HIS A 89 8.91 2.69 -2.29
N PHE A 90 8.95 1.38 -2.46
CA PHE A 90 9.69 0.45 -1.63
C PHE A 90 10.87 -0.14 -2.40
N GLU A 91 12.06 -0.20 -1.79
CA GLU A 91 13.28 -0.75 -2.39
C GLU A 91 13.05 -2.19 -2.86
N PHE A 92 13.63 -2.55 -4.03
CA PHE A 92 13.29 -3.79 -4.73
C PHE A 92 13.60 -5.07 -3.92
N HIS A 93 14.76 -5.16 -3.31
CA HIS A 93 15.11 -6.34 -2.50
C HIS A 93 14.27 -6.42 -1.22
N ALA A 94 13.94 -5.26 -0.66
CA ALA A 94 13.04 -5.18 0.48
C ALA A 94 11.61 -5.62 0.13
N GLN A 95 11.13 -5.35 -1.11
CA GLN A 95 9.85 -5.89 -1.59
C GLN A 95 9.87 -7.43 -1.63
N ILE A 96 10.97 -8.03 -2.09
CA ILE A 96 11.12 -9.49 -2.15
C ILE A 96 11.08 -10.07 -0.73
N ALA A 97 11.85 -9.49 0.20
CA ALA A 97 11.88 -9.91 1.60
C ALA A 97 10.51 -9.76 2.29
N ALA A 98 9.79 -8.68 2.02
CA ALA A 98 8.43 -8.48 2.56
C ALA A 98 7.45 -9.52 2.05
N LYS A 99 7.46 -9.81 0.74
CA LYS A 99 6.61 -10.85 0.12
C LYS A 99 6.93 -12.24 0.66
N GLN A 100 8.21 -12.57 0.84
CA GLN A 100 8.66 -13.81 1.45
C GLN A 100 8.11 -13.95 2.87
N ARG A 101 8.23 -12.91 3.69
CA ARG A 101 7.68 -12.90 5.06
C ARG A 101 6.17 -13.10 5.08
N VAL A 102 5.44 -12.44 4.18
CA VAL A 102 3.98 -12.62 4.06
C VAL A 102 3.65 -14.07 3.72
N PHE A 103 4.38 -14.68 2.79
CA PHE A 103 4.21 -16.07 2.40
C PHE A 103 4.44 -17.01 3.59
N GLU A 104 5.56 -16.89 4.31
CA GLU A 104 5.90 -17.69 5.47
C GLU A 104 4.87 -17.56 6.60
N ASN A 105 4.43 -16.33 6.88
CA ASN A 105 3.37 -16.07 7.85
C ASN A 105 2.03 -16.72 7.44
N THR A 106 1.71 -16.69 6.15
CA THR A 106 0.48 -17.31 5.64
C THR A 106 0.53 -18.83 5.78
N LEU A 107 1.65 -19.45 5.44
CA LEU A 107 1.84 -20.89 5.63
C LEU A 107 1.68 -21.28 7.11
N SER A 108 2.36 -20.59 8.02
CA SER A 108 2.38 -20.96 9.43
C SER A 108 1.07 -20.61 10.16
N ARG A 109 0.52 -19.40 9.95
CA ARG A 109 -0.61 -18.89 10.73
C ARG A 109 -1.97 -19.29 10.16
N ILE A 110 -2.11 -19.25 8.82
CA ILE A 110 -3.37 -19.58 8.14
C ILE A 110 -3.38 -21.03 7.72
N GLY A 111 -2.36 -21.47 6.99
CA GLY A 111 -2.24 -22.84 6.50
C GLY A 111 -1.98 -23.86 7.60
N LYS A 112 -1.47 -23.43 8.77
CA LYS A 112 -1.03 -24.30 9.86
C LYS A 112 -0.01 -25.33 9.41
N VAL A 113 0.76 -25.03 8.36
CA VAL A 113 1.76 -25.90 7.76
C VAL A 113 3.14 -25.42 8.18
N LYS A 114 4.00 -26.35 8.58
CA LYS A 114 5.42 -26.13 8.79
C LYS A 114 6.17 -26.79 7.63
N ALA A 115 6.71 -25.98 6.74
CA ALA A 115 7.54 -26.47 5.63
C ALA A 115 8.90 -26.96 6.18
N GLU A 116 9.41 -28.06 5.67
CA GLU A 116 10.76 -28.55 6.00
C GLU A 116 11.84 -27.63 5.41
N THR A 117 11.58 -27.10 4.22
CA THR A 117 12.49 -26.19 3.52
C THR A 117 11.69 -25.11 2.81
N ILE A 118 12.14 -23.88 2.93
CA ILE A 118 11.62 -22.74 2.18
C ILE A 118 12.74 -22.29 1.23
N LEU A 119 12.47 -22.37 -0.07
CA LEU A 119 13.43 -21.97 -1.09
C LEU A 119 13.58 -20.47 -1.17
N THR A 120 14.75 -20.00 -1.60
CA THR A 120 15.00 -18.59 -1.89
C THR A 120 14.03 -18.09 -2.97
N PRO A 121 13.44 -16.90 -2.80
CA PRO A 121 12.55 -16.32 -3.79
C PRO A 121 13.23 -16.14 -5.16
N LEU A 122 12.52 -16.47 -6.22
CA LEU A 122 12.96 -16.16 -7.57
C LEU A 122 12.72 -14.67 -7.83
N ALA A 123 13.78 -13.95 -8.17
CA ALA A 123 13.73 -12.54 -8.51
C ALA A 123 14.08 -12.36 -9.99
N GLY A 124 13.34 -11.50 -10.68
CA GLY A 124 13.60 -11.08 -12.06
C GLY A 124 13.75 -9.56 -12.16
N PRO A 125 13.86 -9.02 -13.38
CA PRO A 125 13.91 -7.58 -13.59
C PRO A 125 12.67 -6.89 -13.00
N SER A 126 12.85 -5.80 -12.26
CA SER A 126 11.75 -5.04 -11.66
C SER A 126 10.99 -4.18 -12.67
N TRP A 127 11.55 -3.97 -13.86
CA TRP A 127 10.99 -3.19 -14.97
C TRP A 127 11.08 -3.96 -16.27
N HIS A 128 10.21 -3.59 -17.25
CA HIS A 128 10.21 -4.18 -18.61
C HIS A 128 10.00 -5.71 -18.65
N TYR A 129 9.43 -6.29 -17.61
CA TYR A 129 9.17 -7.75 -17.52
C TYR A 129 7.82 -8.16 -18.12
N ARG A 130 6.94 -7.20 -18.40
CA ARG A 130 5.58 -7.47 -18.88
C ARG A 130 5.41 -6.97 -20.30
N TYR A 131 5.05 -7.87 -21.22
CA TYR A 131 4.81 -7.57 -22.65
C TYR A 131 3.33 -7.37 -22.98
N LYS A 132 2.41 -7.70 -22.06
CA LYS A 132 0.98 -7.59 -22.27
C LYS A 132 0.32 -6.98 -21.03
N GLY A 133 -0.51 -5.96 -21.25
CA GLY A 133 -1.31 -5.33 -20.22
C GLY A 133 -2.76 -5.14 -20.67
N ARG A 134 -3.67 -5.11 -19.70
CA ARG A 134 -5.09 -4.76 -19.95
C ARG A 134 -5.38 -3.46 -19.22
N LEU A 135 -5.81 -2.45 -19.93
CA LEU A 135 -6.23 -1.16 -19.40
C LEU A 135 -7.75 -1.06 -19.44
N ARG A 136 -8.31 -0.43 -18.42
CA ARG A 136 -9.72 -0.05 -18.43
C ARG A 136 -9.87 1.34 -19.03
N VAL A 137 -10.97 1.53 -19.78
CA VAL A 137 -11.35 2.84 -20.33
C VAL A 137 -12.70 3.22 -19.72
N LYS A 138 -12.78 4.42 -19.15
CA LYS A 138 -14.01 4.96 -18.59
C LYS A 138 -14.23 6.39 -19.07
N PHE A 139 -15.35 6.66 -19.72
CA PHE A 139 -15.73 8.03 -20.05
C PHE A 139 -16.38 8.71 -18.84
N VAL A 140 -15.83 9.83 -18.41
CA VAL A 140 -16.32 10.64 -17.29
C VAL A 140 -17.10 11.83 -17.84
N VAL A 141 -18.42 11.71 -17.87
CA VAL A 141 -19.32 12.73 -18.45
C VAL A 141 -19.09 14.12 -17.84
N LYS A 142 -18.98 14.23 -16.51
CA LYS A 142 -18.74 15.51 -15.81
C LYS A 142 -17.46 16.22 -16.23
N LYS A 143 -16.47 15.48 -16.71
CA LYS A 143 -15.15 16.01 -17.16
C LYS A 143 -15.03 16.05 -18.68
N ASN A 144 -16.02 15.50 -19.40
CA ASN A 144 -16.01 15.29 -20.84
C ASN A 144 -14.68 14.67 -21.33
N LYS A 145 -14.19 13.64 -20.62
CA LYS A 145 -12.90 13.00 -20.89
C LYS A 145 -12.97 11.48 -20.72
N ALA A 146 -12.31 10.76 -21.60
CA ALA A 146 -12.01 9.35 -21.42
C ALA A 146 -10.77 9.22 -20.50
N LEU A 147 -10.90 8.45 -19.43
CA LEU A 147 -9.80 8.05 -18.56
C LEU A 147 -9.38 6.64 -18.95
N VAL A 148 -8.08 6.43 -19.11
CA VAL A 148 -7.47 5.14 -19.42
C VAL A 148 -6.48 4.82 -18.32
N GLY A 149 -6.55 3.61 -17.74
CA GLY A 149 -5.63 3.24 -16.68
C GLY A 149 -5.85 1.81 -16.16
N PHE A 150 -5.03 1.44 -15.22
CA PHE A 150 -5.27 0.27 -14.38
C PHE A 150 -6.26 0.66 -13.28
N ASN A 151 -7.03 -0.32 -12.84
CA ASN A 151 -8.01 -0.15 -11.76
C ASN A 151 -7.77 -1.23 -10.72
#